data_45325c937ea98af221cb0f0d9439f755
#
_entry.id   45325c937ea98af221cb0f0d9439f755
#
_cell.length_a   1.000
_cell.length_b   1.000
_cell.length_c   1.000
_cell.angle_alpha   90.00
_cell.angle_beta   90.00
_cell.angle_gamma   90.00
#
_symmetry.space_group_name_H-M   'P 1'
#
loop_
_entity.id
_entity.type
_entity.pdbx_description
1 polymer ?
#
loop_
_entity_poly.entity_id
_entity_poly.type
_entity_poly.pdbx_seq_one_letter_code
_entity_poly.pdbx_strand_id
1 'polypeptide(L)'
;MSTKGRSRRSFLVNSVTGLNAAWVAANYPGILAAQEYVRQASQAGQLPRLAFFNEAQAEEIEAMAARIIPTDETPGAREAHCMYFIDRALATFDKGRQSLYTQGLQDLQAKTQQLYPNAGKFSALTSEQQIKTLTEIEKTPFFNTVRRHTIIGFFSRPVHGGNYEKIGWKLIGYDDSLNFKPPFGYYDAQVKG
;
A
#
# COMPACT_ATOMS: atom_id res chain seq x y z
N MET A 1 -25.12 -39.62 -21.65
CA MET A 1 -24.29 -38.94 -20.65
C MET A 1 -23.96 -37.54 -21.15
N SER A 2 -24.61 -36.53 -20.59
CA SER A 2 -24.46 -35.14 -21.03
C SER A 2 -23.29 -34.49 -20.26
N THR A 3 -22.20 -34.22 -20.95
CA THR A 3 -21.08 -33.45 -20.38
C THR A 3 -21.51 -31.99 -20.28
N LYS A 4 -21.91 -31.57 -19.08
CA LYS A 4 -22.12 -30.16 -18.76
C LYS A 4 -20.82 -29.40 -18.98
N GLY A 5 -20.69 -28.72 -20.12
CA GLY A 5 -19.57 -27.87 -20.45
C GLY A 5 -19.41 -26.77 -19.37
N ARG A 6 -18.26 -26.74 -18.71
CA ARG A 6 -17.90 -25.66 -17.78
C ARG A 6 -17.94 -24.33 -18.53
N SER A 7 -18.76 -23.40 -18.07
CA SER A 7 -18.85 -22.05 -18.62
C SER A 7 -17.50 -21.34 -18.49
N ARG A 8 -17.10 -20.60 -19.53
CA ARG A 8 -15.86 -19.77 -19.51
C ARG A 8 -15.82 -18.85 -18.28
N ARG A 9 -16.98 -18.33 -17.88
CA ARG A 9 -17.13 -17.50 -16.68
C ARG A 9 -16.81 -18.28 -15.41
N SER A 10 -17.31 -19.52 -15.25
CA SER A 10 -17.01 -20.37 -14.10
C SER A 10 -15.52 -20.74 -14.02
N PHE A 11 -14.88 -20.96 -15.18
CA PHE A 11 -13.44 -21.21 -15.23
C PHE A 11 -12.64 -20.00 -14.77
N LEU A 12 -12.95 -18.80 -15.27
CA LEU A 12 -12.25 -17.57 -14.89
C LEU A 12 -12.44 -17.23 -13.40
N VAL A 13 -13.67 -17.31 -12.89
CA VAL A 13 -13.93 -17.05 -11.46
C VAL A 13 -13.17 -18.03 -10.58
N ASN A 14 -13.24 -19.34 -10.87
CA ASN A 14 -12.55 -20.35 -10.06
C ASN A 14 -11.01 -20.23 -10.16
N SER A 15 -10.45 -19.86 -11.31
CA SER A 15 -9.02 -19.69 -11.49
C SER A 15 -8.51 -18.48 -10.68
N VAL A 16 -9.21 -17.35 -10.73
CA VAL A 16 -8.84 -16.14 -9.94
C VAL A 16 -8.97 -16.39 -8.46
N THR A 17 -10.04 -17.03 -8.02
CA THR A 17 -10.26 -17.34 -6.59
C THR A 17 -9.23 -18.34 -6.07
N GLY A 18 -8.91 -19.38 -6.84
CA GLY A 18 -7.92 -20.38 -6.45
C GLY A 18 -6.50 -19.81 -6.36
N LEU A 19 -6.09 -18.98 -7.30
CA LEU A 19 -4.78 -18.32 -7.28
C LEU A 19 -4.62 -17.37 -6.09
N ASN A 20 -5.66 -16.59 -5.78
CA ASN A 20 -5.64 -15.69 -4.63
C ASN A 20 -5.60 -16.47 -3.30
N ALA A 21 -6.36 -17.55 -3.16
CA ALA A 21 -6.34 -18.39 -1.97
C ALA A 21 -4.99 -19.09 -1.78
N ALA A 22 -4.39 -19.62 -2.83
CA ALA A 22 -3.08 -20.24 -2.77
C ALA A 22 -1.99 -19.24 -2.40
N TRP A 23 -2.04 -18.02 -2.97
CA TRP A 23 -1.10 -16.95 -2.61
C TRP A 23 -1.24 -16.56 -1.13
N VAL A 24 -2.47 -16.36 -0.64
CA VAL A 24 -2.73 -16.06 0.77
C VAL A 24 -2.21 -17.17 1.65
N ALA A 25 -2.49 -18.44 1.32
CA ALA A 25 -2.02 -19.58 2.10
C ALA A 25 -0.49 -19.65 2.17
N ALA A 26 0.20 -19.44 1.04
CA ALA A 26 1.66 -19.43 0.96
C ALA A 26 2.30 -18.29 1.75
N ASN A 27 1.64 -17.14 1.85
CA ASN A 27 2.16 -15.95 2.51
C ASN A 27 1.57 -15.73 3.91
N TYR A 28 0.69 -16.62 4.37
CA TYR A 28 -0.02 -16.48 5.66
C TYR A 28 0.90 -16.30 6.86
N PRO A 29 2.01 -17.07 7.01
CA PRO A 29 2.95 -16.83 8.11
C PRO A 29 3.58 -15.45 8.09
N GLY A 30 3.93 -14.95 6.90
CA GLY A 30 4.46 -13.60 6.73
C GLY A 30 3.44 -12.50 7.07
N ILE A 31 2.17 -12.71 6.70
CA ILE A 31 1.07 -11.81 7.04
C ILE A 31 0.89 -11.75 8.57
N LEU A 32 0.90 -12.90 9.25
CA LEU A 32 0.80 -12.95 10.71
C LEU A 32 1.99 -12.26 11.40
N ALA A 33 3.20 -12.49 10.91
CA ALA A 33 4.39 -11.84 11.47
C ALA A 33 4.32 -10.32 11.33
N ALA A 34 3.83 -9.81 10.19
CA ALA A 34 3.61 -8.38 9.97
C ALA A 34 2.59 -7.81 10.98
N GLN A 35 1.49 -8.50 11.21
CA GLN A 35 0.44 -8.09 12.16
C GLN A 35 0.98 -8.03 13.60
N GLU A 36 1.69 -9.07 14.02
CA GLU A 36 2.25 -9.14 15.38
C GLU A 36 3.23 -8.01 15.66
N TYR A 37 4.09 -7.71 14.69
CA TYR A 37 5.04 -6.60 14.83
C TYR A 37 4.35 -5.24 14.99
N VAL A 38 3.33 -4.95 14.17
CA VAL A 38 2.58 -3.69 14.27
C VAL A 38 1.84 -3.60 15.60
N ARG A 39 1.27 -4.72 16.07
CA ARG A 39 0.60 -4.80 17.37
C ARG A 39 1.55 -4.45 18.52
N GLN A 40 2.77 -5.00 18.51
CA GLN A 40 3.78 -4.73 19.54
C GLN A 40 4.21 -3.26 19.53
N ALA A 41 4.47 -2.68 18.37
CA ALA A 41 4.83 -1.27 18.22
C ALA A 41 3.71 -0.34 18.70
N SER A 42 2.46 -0.64 18.35
CA SER A 42 1.29 0.15 18.78
C SER A 42 1.08 0.10 20.29
N GLN A 43 1.31 -1.04 20.93
CA GLN A 43 1.22 -1.20 22.38
C GLN A 43 2.31 -0.40 23.11
N ALA A 44 3.47 -0.23 22.48
CA ALA A 44 4.58 0.54 23.04
C ALA A 44 4.44 2.06 22.83
N GLY A 45 3.41 2.54 22.10
CA GLY A 45 3.22 3.94 21.75
C GLY A 45 4.34 4.51 20.85
N GLN A 46 5.08 3.64 20.18
CA GLN A 46 6.23 3.99 19.34
C GLN A 46 5.90 3.72 17.86
N LEU A 47 6.53 4.49 16.98
CA LEU A 47 6.51 4.18 15.56
C LEU A 47 7.17 2.80 15.33
N PRO A 48 6.63 1.97 14.41
CA PRO A 48 7.22 0.69 14.09
C PRO A 48 8.67 0.85 13.65
N ARG A 49 9.58 0.01 14.15
CA ARG A 49 10.95 -0.04 13.63
C ARG A 49 10.95 -0.49 12.18
N LEU A 50 11.83 0.11 11.39
CA LEU A 50 12.08 -0.33 10.02
C LEU A 50 12.64 -1.76 10.03
N ALA A 51 12.16 -2.59 9.11
CA ALA A 51 12.51 -4.00 9.01
C ALA A 51 13.27 -4.34 7.72
N PHE A 52 13.09 -3.56 6.66
CA PHE A 52 13.75 -3.70 5.38
C PHE A 52 14.56 -2.45 5.00
N PHE A 53 13.95 -1.26 5.06
CA PHE A 53 14.62 -0.02 4.70
C PHE A 53 15.54 0.47 5.83
N ASN A 54 16.62 1.15 5.47
CA ASN A 54 17.27 2.07 6.36
C ASN A 54 16.52 3.42 6.36
N GLU A 55 16.88 4.32 7.31
CA GLU A 55 16.20 5.61 7.48
C GLU A 55 16.21 6.46 6.20
N ALA A 56 17.35 6.54 5.51
CA ALA A 56 17.47 7.32 4.28
C ALA A 56 16.56 6.76 3.15
N GLN A 57 16.48 5.44 3.01
CA GLN A 57 15.59 4.80 2.04
C GLN A 57 14.12 5.02 2.40
N ALA A 58 13.78 4.94 3.67
CA ALA A 58 12.43 5.18 4.16
C ALA A 58 11.97 6.61 3.88
N GLU A 59 12.84 7.62 4.06
CA GLU A 59 12.54 9.01 3.71
C GLU A 59 12.23 9.19 2.21
N GLU A 60 12.98 8.52 1.33
CA GLU A 60 12.74 8.57 -0.11
C GLU A 60 11.37 7.96 -0.47
N ILE A 61 11.06 6.78 0.08
CA ILE A 61 9.78 6.11 -0.16
C ILE A 61 8.63 6.91 0.44
N GLU A 62 8.79 7.49 1.63
CA GLU A 62 7.78 8.37 2.22
C GLU A 62 7.52 9.61 1.35
N ALA A 63 8.58 10.23 0.83
CA ALA A 63 8.45 11.37 -0.06
C ALA A 63 7.73 11.01 -1.37
N MET A 64 8.01 9.83 -1.96
CA MET A 64 7.27 9.32 -3.11
C MET A 64 5.79 9.09 -2.78
N ALA A 65 5.52 8.40 -1.68
CA ALA A 65 4.16 8.10 -1.23
C ALA A 65 3.34 9.39 -1.01
N ALA A 66 3.97 10.43 -0.43
CA ALA A 66 3.37 11.74 -0.22
C ALA A 66 3.06 12.51 -1.52
N ARG A 67 3.67 12.13 -2.66
CA ARG A 67 3.29 12.71 -3.98
C ARG A 67 2.20 11.89 -4.66
N ILE A 68 2.06 10.61 -4.31
CA ILE A 68 1.03 9.71 -4.86
C ILE A 68 -0.32 9.96 -4.18
N ILE A 69 -0.34 10.11 -2.86
CA ILE A 69 -1.52 10.52 -2.08
C ILE A 69 -1.08 11.69 -1.20
N PRO A 70 -1.20 12.92 -1.72
CA PRO A 70 -0.73 14.09 -1.00
C PRO A 70 -1.63 14.43 0.20
N THR A 71 -1.06 15.13 1.16
CA THR A 71 -1.80 15.82 2.22
C THR A 71 -2.25 17.16 1.65
N ASP A 72 -3.56 17.37 1.63
CA ASP A 72 -4.21 18.61 1.23
C ASP A 72 -5.29 18.99 2.26
N GLU A 73 -6.54 19.13 1.86
CA GLU A 73 -7.68 19.31 2.76
C GLU A 73 -7.96 18.02 3.56
N THR A 74 -7.39 16.90 3.12
CA THR A 74 -7.48 15.59 3.75
C THR A 74 -6.10 15.02 4.06
N PRO A 75 -5.96 14.16 5.10
CA PRO A 75 -4.71 13.47 5.38
C PRO A 75 -4.27 12.58 4.22
N GLY A 76 -2.97 12.58 3.93
CA GLY A 76 -2.36 11.82 2.83
C GLY A 76 -1.63 10.54 3.29
N ALA A 77 -0.75 10.05 2.39
CA ALA A 77 0.00 8.83 2.62
C ALA A 77 0.96 8.89 3.82
N ARG A 78 1.45 10.09 4.14
CA ARG A 78 2.35 10.30 5.27
C ARG A 78 1.61 10.07 6.59
N GLU A 79 0.49 10.71 6.80
CA GLU A 79 -0.35 10.58 7.99
C GLU A 79 -0.95 9.18 8.12
N ALA A 80 -1.23 8.53 6.98
CA ALA A 80 -1.67 7.15 6.94
C ALA A 80 -0.54 6.12 7.15
N HIS A 81 0.70 6.56 7.37
CA HIS A 81 1.86 5.70 7.60
C HIS A 81 2.11 4.67 6.47
N CYS A 82 1.83 5.02 5.21
CA CYS A 82 1.96 4.11 4.07
C CYS A 82 3.38 3.54 3.91
N MET A 83 4.42 4.32 4.24
CA MET A 83 5.81 3.87 4.20
C MET A 83 6.04 2.65 5.10
N TYR A 84 5.47 2.63 6.30
CA TYR A 84 5.59 1.48 7.22
C TYR A 84 4.89 0.23 6.70
N PHE A 85 3.76 0.39 6.00
CA PHE A 85 3.14 -0.73 5.28
C PHE A 85 4.08 -1.30 4.22
N ILE A 86 4.71 -0.44 3.41
CA ILE A 86 5.64 -0.86 2.35
C ILE A 86 6.84 -1.58 2.93
N ASP A 87 7.47 -1.02 3.96
CA ASP A 87 8.59 -1.63 4.67
C ASP A 87 8.24 -3.03 5.18
N ARG A 88 7.07 -3.15 5.79
CA ARG A 88 6.56 -4.39 6.34
C ARG A 88 6.26 -5.43 5.27
N ALA A 89 5.62 -5.02 4.18
CA ALA A 89 5.32 -5.90 3.05
C ALA A 89 6.61 -6.51 2.48
N LEU A 90 7.64 -5.68 2.29
CA LEU A 90 8.94 -6.11 1.77
C LEU A 90 9.70 -7.01 2.76
N ALA A 91 9.55 -6.80 4.06
CA ALA A 91 10.17 -7.66 5.07
C ALA A 91 9.45 -9.00 5.25
N THR A 92 8.20 -9.14 4.78
CA THR A 92 7.36 -10.30 5.09
C THR A 92 6.78 -10.98 3.86
N PHE A 93 5.63 -10.55 3.37
CA PHE A 93 4.87 -11.27 2.34
C PHE A 93 5.18 -10.87 0.90
N ASP A 94 5.91 -9.77 0.64
CA ASP A 94 6.31 -9.34 -0.70
C ASP A 94 7.85 -9.22 -0.86
N LYS A 95 8.60 -10.11 -0.19
CA LYS A 95 10.07 -10.16 -0.23
C LYS A 95 10.64 -10.25 -1.64
N GLY A 96 9.92 -10.87 -2.56
CA GLY A 96 10.34 -11.00 -3.95
C GLY A 96 10.52 -9.66 -4.68
N ARG A 97 10.07 -8.55 -4.10
CA ARG A 97 10.22 -7.20 -4.65
C ARG A 97 11.35 -6.39 -4.04
N GLN A 98 12.10 -6.94 -3.09
CA GLN A 98 13.20 -6.24 -2.44
C GLN A 98 14.24 -5.72 -3.44
N SER A 99 14.66 -6.55 -4.41
CA SER A 99 15.62 -6.14 -5.44
C SER A 99 15.08 -5.01 -6.33
N LEU A 100 13.78 -5.04 -6.67
CA LEU A 100 13.14 -3.97 -7.43
C LEU A 100 13.17 -2.63 -6.66
N TYR A 101 12.95 -2.67 -5.36
CA TYR A 101 13.03 -1.45 -4.53
C TYR A 101 14.46 -0.96 -4.37
N THR A 102 15.41 -1.85 -4.13
CA THR A 102 16.84 -1.47 -4.01
C THR A 102 17.35 -0.82 -5.29
N GLN A 103 17.11 -1.44 -6.45
CA GLN A 103 17.51 -0.88 -7.74
C GLN A 103 16.73 0.41 -8.05
N GLY A 104 15.43 0.42 -7.83
CA GLY A 104 14.58 1.58 -8.10
C GLY A 104 14.95 2.82 -7.29
N LEU A 105 15.40 2.67 -6.04
CA LEU A 105 15.92 3.77 -5.23
C LEU A 105 17.26 4.30 -5.77
N GLN A 106 18.13 3.42 -6.28
CA GLN A 106 19.36 3.84 -6.94
C GLN A 106 19.07 4.63 -8.23
N ASP A 107 18.14 4.13 -9.04
CA ASP A 107 17.71 4.79 -10.28
C ASP A 107 17.02 6.14 -10.00
N LEU A 108 16.22 6.23 -8.94
CA LEU A 108 15.61 7.49 -8.47
C LEU A 108 16.68 8.50 -8.07
N GLN A 109 17.70 8.06 -7.32
CA GLN A 109 18.81 8.91 -6.92
C GLN A 109 19.60 9.40 -8.13
N ALA A 110 19.91 8.53 -9.10
CA ALA A 110 20.60 8.89 -10.33
C ALA A 110 19.78 9.91 -11.16
N LYS A 111 18.47 9.69 -11.28
CA LYS A 111 17.55 10.63 -11.96
C LYS A 111 17.48 11.97 -11.25
N THR A 112 17.44 11.97 -9.93
CA THR A 112 17.44 13.18 -9.09
C THR A 112 18.70 14.00 -9.35
N GLN A 113 19.87 13.37 -9.33
CA GLN A 113 21.15 14.05 -9.61
C GLN A 113 21.25 14.56 -11.05
N GLN A 114 20.70 13.80 -12.00
CA GLN A 114 20.66 14.23 -13.40
C GLN A 114 19.85 15.52 -13.59
N LEU A 115 18.68 15.62 -12.94
CA LEU A 115 17.77 16.76 -13.06
C LEU A 115 18.17 17.94 -12.16
N TYR A 116 18.73 17.62 -10.99
CA TYR A 116 19.06 18.58 -9.93
C TYR A 116 20.42 18.25 -9.30
N PRO A 117 21.54 18.57 -9.97
CA PRO A 117 22.89 18.18 -9.53
C PRO A 117 23.26 18.63 -8.11
N ASN A 118 22.67 19.72 -7.64
CA ASN A 118 22.91 20.27 -6.30
C ASN A 118 21.96 19.72 -5.23
N ALA A 119 20.99 18.89 -5.59
CA ALA A 119 20.08 18.26 -4.64
C ALA A 119 20.69 16.95 -4.15
N GLY A 120 20.94 16.84 -2.86
CA GLY A 120 21.56 15.63 -2.28
C GLY A 120 20.69 14.39 -2.42
N LYS A 121 19.36 14.51 -2.34
CA LYS A 121 18.40 13.40 -2.36
C LYS A 121 17.02 13.86 -2.85
N PHE A 122 16.19 12.91 -3.33
CA PHE A 122 14.85 13.19 -3.84
C PHE A 122 13.93 13.79 -2.77
N SER A 123 13.99 13.28 -1.54
CA SER A 123 13.18 13.78 -0.43
C SER A 123 13.46 15.24 -0.06
N ALA A 124 14.63 15.77 -0.41
CA ALA A 124 15.02 17.17 -0.19
C ALA A 124 14.54 18.13 -1.30
N LEU A 125 14.01 17.62 -2.40
CA LEU A 125 13.47 18.43 -3.49
C LEU A 125 12.17 19.13 -3.09
N THR A 126 11.85 20.25 -3.76
CA THR A 126 10.51 20.85 -3.64
C THR A 126 9.43 19.92 -4.21
N SER A 127 8.18 20.18 -3.85
CA SER A 127 7.05 19.37 -4.35
C SER A 127 6.99 19.32 -5.88
N GLU A 128 7.19 20.45 -6.54
CA GLU A 128 7.20 20.56 -8.01
C GLU A 128 8.36 19.76 -8.63
N GLN A 129 9.54 19.85 -8.02
CA GLN A 129 10.71 19.09 -8.46
C GLN A 129 10.52 17.58 -8.27
N GLN A 130 9.92 17.18 -7.13
CA GLN A 130 9.56 15.78 -6.87
C GLN A 130 8.58 15.26 -7.93
N ILE A 131 7.51 15.99 -8.22
CA ILE A 131 6.53 15.62 -9.25
C ILE A 131 7.22 15.48 -10.60
N LYS A 132 8.05 16.44 -11.00
CA LYS A 132 8.80 16.36 -12.26
C LYS A 132 9.69 15.12 -12.32
N THR A 133 10.42 14.82 -11.25
CA THR A 133 11.27 13.62 -11.18
C THR A 133 10.44 12.34 -11.29
N LEU A 134 9.29 12.25 -10.60
CA LEU A 134 8.41 11.09 -10.64
C LEU A 134 7.76 10.90 -12.01
N THR A 135 7.43 11.97 -12.72
CA THR A 135 6.91 11.92 -14.10
C THR A 135 7.90 11.26 -15.05
N GLU A 136 9.21 11.50 -14.87
CA GLU A 136 10.26 10.85 -15.69
C GLU A 136 10.34 9.32 -15.48
N ILE A 137 9.93 8.83 -14.31
CA ILE A 137 10.00 7.42 -13.95
C ILE A 137 8.62 6.76 -13.87
N GLU A 138 7.51 7.44 -14.17
CA GLU A 138 6.14 6.96 -13.96
C GLU A 138 5.81 5.63 -14.66
N LYS A 139 6.51 5.33 -15.77
CA LYS A 139 6.31 4.09 -16.55
C LYS A 139 7.16 2.92 -16.05
N THR A 140 8.03 3.15 -15.07
CA THR A 140 8.91 2.10 -14.56
C THR A 140 8.14 1.09 -13.67
N PRO A 141 8.56 -0.18 -13.64
CA PRO A 141 8.02 -1.17 -12.71
C PRO A 141 8.16 -0.75 -11.24
N PHE A 142 9.23 -0.04 -10.90
CA PHE A 142 9.47 0.49 -9.55
C PHE A 142 8.37 1.48 -9.15
N PHE A 143 8.18 2.56 -9.92
CA PHE A 143 7.15 3.56 -9.61
C PHE A 143 5.75 2.94 -9.51
N ASN A 144 5.39 2.09 -10.48
CA ASN A 144 4.10 1.40 -10.48
C ASN A 144 3.91 0.52 -9.23
N THR A 145 4.98 -0.10 -8.73
CA THR A 145 4.92 -0.92 -7.52
C THR A 145 4.79 -0.05 -6.27
N VAL A 146 5.58 1.03 -6.16
CA VAL A 146 5.45 2.00 -5.05
C VAL A 146 4.05 2.58 -5.02
N ARG A 147 3.52 3.03 -6.17
CA ARG A 147 2.15 3.55 -6.29
C ARG A 147 1.11 2.55 -5.79
N ARG A 148 1.19 1.30 -6.25
CA ARG A 148 0.28 0.24 -5.82
C ARG A 148 0.37 -0.01 -4.32
N HIS A 149 1.58 -0.12 -3.78
CA HIS A 149 1.78 -0.34 -2.34
C HIS A 149 1.30 0.84 -1.50
N THR A 150 1.49 2.08 -1.98
CA THR A 150 0.96 3.27 -1.31
C THR A 150 -0.57 3.23 -1.22
N ILE A 151 -1.26 2.91 -2.33
CA ILE A 151 -2.72 2.79 -2.36
C ILE A 151 -3.20 1.66 -1.43
N ILE A 152 -2.56 0.49 -1.51
CA ILE A 152 -2.91 -0.62 -0.62
C ILE A 152 -2.66 -0.24 0.84
N GLY A 153 -1.53 0.36 1.17
CA GLY A 153 -1.21 0.80 2.53
C GLY A 153 -2.20 1.83 3.06
N PHE A 154 -2.69 2.72 2.19
CA PHE A 154 -3.66 3.75 2.55
C PHE A 154 -5.04 3.20 2.90
N PHE A 155 -5.46 2.11 2.24
CA PHE A 155 -6.80 1.52 2.42
C PHE A 155 -6.79 0.15 3.11
N SER A 156 -5.63 -0.40 3.45
CA SER A 156 -5.54 -1.69 4.14
C SER A 156 -6.04 -1.61 5.58
N ARG A 157 -6.19 -2.77 6.22
CA ARG A 157 -6.44 -2.80 7.67
C ARG A 157 -5.23 -2.24 8.41
N PRO A 158 -5.43 -1.37 9.43
CA PRO A 158 -4.33 -0.75 10.19
C PRO A 158 -3.32 -1.74 10.76
N VAL A 159 -3.75 -2.95 11.06
CA VAL A 159 -2.90 -4.05 11.56
C VAL A 159 -1.73 -4.40 10.62
N HIS A 160 -1.77 -3.99 9.36
CA HIS A 160 -0.68 -4.19 8.39
C HIS A 160 0.34 -3.05 8.34
N GLY A 161 0.19 -2.01 9.18
CA GLY A 161 1.15 -0.92 9.33
C GLY A 161 0.82 0.37 8.59
N GLY A 162 -0.15 0.33 7.66
CA GLY A 162 -0.70 1.52 6.99
C GLY A 162 -2.07 1.89 7.52
N ASN A 163 -2.75 2.83 6.84
CA ASN A 163 -4.08 3.31 7.19
C ASN A 163 -4.20 3.66 8.69
N TYR A 164 -3.16 4.32 9.19
CA TYR A 164 -3.08 4.70 10.60
C TYR A 164 -4.35 5.45 11.01
N GLU A 165 -4.89 5.15 12.19
CA GLU A 165 -6.16 5.69 12.68
C GLU A 165 -7.35 5.55 11.70
N LYS A 166 -7.27 4.62 10.76
CA LYS A 166 -8.28 4.39 9.71
C LYS A 166 -8.51 5.62 8.81
N ILE A 167 -7.47 6.42 8.57
CA ILE A 167 -7.51 7.65 7.78
C ILE A 167 -8.12 7.39 6.40
N GLY A 168 -7.64 6.38 5.68
CA GLY A 168 -8.16 6.05 4.35
C GLY A 168 -9.62 5.58 4.38
N TRP A 169 -10.02 4.85 5.41
CA TRP A 169 -11.42 4.40 5.57
C TRP A 169 -12.34 5.56 5.92
N LYS A 170 -11.91 6.46 6.82
CA LYS A 170 -12.67 7.68 7.14
C LYS A 170 -12.89 8.55 5.91
N LEU A 171 -11.87 8.67 5.04
CA LEU A 171 -11.95 9.46 3.81
C LEU A 171 -13.04 8.97 2.86
N ILE A 172 -13.22 7.65 2.74
CA ILE A 172 -14.23 7.04 1.83
C ILE A 172 -15.54 6.68 2.56
N GLY A 173 -15.69 7.03 3.83
CA GLY A 173 -16.88 6.69 4.62
C GLY A 173 -17.04 5.18 4.87
N TYR A 174 -15.94 4.42 4.84
CA TYR A 174 -15.99 2.98 5.09
C TYR A 174 -16.07 2.69 6.59
N ASP A 175 -17.11 1.93 6.97
CA ASP A 175 -17.28 1.38 8.31
C ASP A 175 -16.81 -0.09 8.34
N ASP A 176 -15.87 -0.42 9.22
CA ASP A 176 -15.35 -1.78 9.43
C ASP A 176 -16.16 -2.56 10.48
N SER A 177 -17.36 -2.10 10.80
CA SER A 177 -18.29 -2.81 11.67
C SER A 177 -18.65 -4.19 11.09
N LEU A 178 -18.59 -5.23 11.93
CA LEU A 178 -19.04 -6.56 11.57
C LEU A 178 -20.56 -6.72 11.75
N ASN A 179 -21.21 -5.77 12.40
CA ASN A 179 -22.63 -5.79 12.73
C ASN A 179 -23.34 -4.63 12.04
N PHE A 180 -23.71 -4.81 10.79
CA PHE A 180 -24.54 -3.86 10.08
C PHE A 180 -25.98 -3.96 10.58
N LYS A 181 -26.61 -2.79 10.78
CA LYS A 181 -28.03 -2.68 11.11
C LYS A 181 -28.81 -2.30 9.85
N PRO A 182 -30.06 -2.75 9.70
CA PRO A 182 -30.92 -2.27 8.63
C PRO A 182 -31.02 -0.73 8.63
N PRO A 183 -31.18 -0.10 7.45
CA PRO A 183 -31.38 -0.70 6.11
C PRO A 183 -30.06 -1.17 5.48
N PHE A 184 -30.05 -2.36 4.87
CA PHE A 184 -28.85 -2.98 4.31
C PHE A 184 -28.51 -2.52 2.87
N GLY A 185 -29.14 -1.49 2.38
CA GLY A 185 -28.86 -0.90 1.08
C GLY A 185 -30.01 -0.06 0.55
N TYR A 186 -29.86 0.41 -0.67
CA TYR A 186 -30.80 1.33 -1.28
C TYR A 186 -32.24 0.79 -1.28
N TYR A 187 -32.45 -0.46 -1.61
CA TYR A 187 -33.78 -1.06 -1.68
C TYR A 187 -34.41 -1.26 -0.30
N ASP A 188 -33.60 -1.65 0.69
CA ASP A 188 -34.05 -1.82 2.07
C ASP A 188 -34.46 -0.47 2.70
N ALA A 189 -33.75 0.59 2.37
CA ALA A 189 -34.05 1.94 2.86
C ALA A 189 -35.39 2.48 2.34
N GLN A 190 -35.94 1.88 1.27
CA GLN A 190 -37.23 2.28 0.68
C GLN A 190 -38.43 1.51 1.23
N VAL A 191 -38.21 0.40 1.94
CA VAL A 191 -39.25 -0.37 2.58
C VAL A 191 -39.71 0.42 3.82
N LYS A 192 -40.82 1.16 3.68
CA LYS A 192 -41.50 1.74 4.83
C LYS A 192 -42.18 0.60 5.60
N GLY A 193 -41.72 0.35 6.81
CA GLY A 193 -42.40 -0.54 7.77
C GLY A 193 -43.75 -0.01 8.19
#